data_91914ae6fd316784a41a83cc119e0792
#
_entry.id   91914ae6fd316784a41a83cc119e0792
#
_cell.length_a   1.000
_cell.length_b   1.000
_cell.length_c   1.000
_cell.angle_alpha   90.00
_cell.angle_beta   90.00
_cell.angle_gamma   90.00
#
_symmetry.space_group_name_H-M   'P 1'
#
loop_
_entity.id
_entity.type
_entity.pdbx_description
1 polymer ?
#
loop_
_entity_poly.entity_id
_entity_poly.type
_entity_poly.pdbx_seq_one_letter_code
_entity_poly.pdbx_strand_id
1 'polypeptide(L)'
;DTGFSIPNIIQTDAAINPGNSGGPLLNIQGQVIGMNTAIFSQTGSYSGIGFAIPSNAIAKEVPILIKNGTYIHPWLGIAGGKITPNVAQSADLPRNYKGVVVGSVQAGSPADKAGLQAMTQDMSGSNTHIGDIITAIDGHPIRQIDDIINYIESHKNVGDKVQLTVNRAGKVMDLTATLQDRPNMSPSQIQQQPGVGPESPQTPGFPQLPPELGPLLP
;
A
#
# COMPACT_ATOMS: atom_id res chain seq x y z
N ASP A 1 -4.50 -6.68 -11.76
CA ASP A 1 -4.14 -5.90 -10.56
C ASP A 1 -4.67 -6.65 -9.35
N THR A 2 -3.79 -7.30 -8.58
CA THR A 2 -4.20 -8.16 -7.45
C THR A 2 -4.57 -7.37 -6.20
N GLY A 3 -4.49 -6.02 -6.24
CA GLY A 3 -4.79 -5.14 -5.10
C GLY A 3 -3.80 -5.27 -3.94
N PHE A 4 -2.68 -5.99 -4.13
CA PHE A 4 -1.65 -6.16 -3.11
C PHE A 4 -0.41 -5.33 -3.47
N SER A 5 0.03 -4.51 -2.53
CA SER A 5 1.32 -3.83 -2.59
C SER A 5 2.40 -4.83 -2.15
N ILE A 6 3.45 -4.97 -2.96
CA ILE A 6 4.65 -5.71 -2.56
C ILE A 6 5.53 -4.71 -1.80
N PRO A 7 5.75 -4.90 -0.51
CA PRO A 7 6.52 -3.96 0.29
C PRO A 7 7.98 -3.92 -0.16
N ASN A 8 8.58 -2.73 -0.10
CA ASN A 8 10.00 -2.50 -0.38
C ASN A 8 10.48 -2.97 -1.76
N ILE A 9 9.58 -3.05 -2.76
CA ILE A 9 9.93 -3.49 -4.11
C ILE A 9 11.08 -2.65 -4.67
N ILE A 10 12.06 -3.30 -5.25
CA ILE A 10 13.19 -2.61 -5.90
C ILE A 10 12.74 -2.24 -7.31
N GLN A 11 12.73 -0.93 -7.60
CA GLN A 11 12.60 -0.44 -8.96
C GLN A 11 13.98 -0.35 -9.60
N THR A 12 14.11 -0.80 -10.86
CA THR A 12 15.37 -0.83 -11.60
C THR A 12 15.17 -0.46 -13.06
N ASP A 13 16.18 0.11 -13.65
CA ASP A 13 16.33 0.34 -15.10
C ASP A 13 17.07 -0.79 -15.81
N ALA A 14 17.50 -1.83 -15.09
CA ALA A 14 18.05 -3.03 -15.69
C ALA A 14 17.02 -3.68 -16.64
N ALA A 15 17.46 -4.15 -17.80
CA ALA A 15 16.58 -4.70 -18.82
C ALA A 15 15.92 -6.02 -18.38
N ILE A 16 14.72 -5.93 -17.82
CA ILE A 16 13.89 -7.07 -17.46
C ILE A 16 12.92 -7.36 -18.61
N ASN A 17 12.96 -8.57 -19.12
CA ASN A 17 12.11 -9.02 -20.22
C ASN A 17 11.43 -10.35 -19.86
N PRO A 18 10.38 -10.76 -20.58
CA PRO A 18 9.81 -12.10 -20.46
C PRO A 18 10.90 -13.18 -20.52
N GLY A 19 10.91 -14.08 -19.55
CA GLY A 19 11.95 -15.09 -19.33
C GLY A 19 12.95 -14.74 -18.22
N ASN A 20 13.07 -13.49 -17.81
CA ASN A 20 13.92 -13.08 -16.68
C ASN A 20 13.20 -13.16 -15.32
N SER A 21 11.87 -13.29 -15.31
CA SER A 21 11.08 -13.41 -14.06
C SER A 21 11.51 -14.63 -13.26
N GLY A 22 11.71 -14.46 -11.95
CA GLY A 22 12.28 -15.48 -11.06
C GLY A 22 13.82 -15.52 -11.08
N GLY A 23 14.48 -14.86 -12.03
CA GLY A 23 15.93 -14.72 -12.08
C GLY A 23 16.44 -13.68 -11.08
N PRO A 24 17.73 -13.73 -10.70
CA PRO A 24 18.33 -12.82 -9.73
C PRO A 24 18.55 -11.42 -10.31
N LEU A 25 18.30 -10.39 -9.51
CA LEU A 25 18.84 -9.05 -9.71
C LEU A 25 20.14 -8.94 -8.93
N LEU A 26 21.21 -8.56 -9.62
CA LEU A 26 22.55 -8.48 -9.04
C LEU A 26 23.02 -7.03 -8.91
N ASN A 27 23.81 -6.75 -7.86
CA ASN A 27 24.57 -5.51 -7.78
C ASN A 27 25.89 -5.61 -8.56
N ILE A 28 26.67 -4.52 -8.57
CA ILE A 28 27.95 -4.45 -9.29
C ILE A 28 29.02 -5.38 -8.70
N GLN A 29 28.85 -5.90 -7.50
CA GLN A 29 29.73 -6.90 -6.88
C GLN A 29 29.27 -8.34 -7.14
N GLY A 30 28.21 -8.54 -7.96
CA GLY A 30 27.65 -9.86 -8.28
C GLY A 30 26.82 -10.46 -7.15
N GLN A 31 26.43 -9.69 -6.15
CA GLN A 31 25.59 -10.17 -5.05
C GLN A 31 24.10 -10.07 -5.43
N VAL A 32 23.30 -11.07 -5.05
CA VAL A 32 21.86 -11.07 -5.26
C VAL A 32 21.20 -10.05 -4.33
N ILE A 33 20.63 -9.01 -4.90
CA ILE A 33 19.88 -7.96 -4.17
C ILE A 33 18.36 -8.10 -4.31
N GLY A 34 17.89 -8.92 -5.27
CA GLY A 34 16.47 -9.17 -5.48
C GLY A 34 16.21 -10.28 -6.48
N MET A 35 14.92 -10.56 -6.68
CA MET A 35 14.40 -11.48 -7.69
C MET A 35 13.46 -10.74 -8.63
N ASN A 36 13.73 -10.81 -9.92
CA ASN A 36 12.93 -10.15 -10.95
C ASN A 36 11.49 -10.67 -10.93
N THR A 37 10.51 -9.77 -10.97
CA THR A 37 9.09 -10.17 -10.90
C THR A 37 8.24 -9.57 -12.01
N ALA A 38 8.31 -8.26 -12.25
CA ALA A 38 7.42 -7.58 -13.17
C ALA A 38 8.13 -6.45 -13.91
N ILE A 39 7.51 -6.01 -15.01
CA ILE A 39 7.84 -4.78 -15.72
C ILE A 39 6.61 -3.87 -15.75
N PHE A 40 6.82 -2.57 -15.72
CA PHE A 40 5.78 -1.62 -16.08
C PHE A 40 5.78 -1.46 -17.60
N SER A 41 4.74 -1.97 -18.27
CA SER A 41 4.68 -1.92 -19.74
C SER A 41 3.23 -1.94 -20.22
N GLN A 42 2.92 -1.06 -21.15
CA GLN A 42 1.63 -1.06 -21.88
C GLN A 42 1.64 -2.04 -23.06
N THR A 43 2.81 -2.46 -23.52
CA THR A 43 2.98 -3.31 -24.70
C THR A 43 3.49 -4.72 -24.38
N GLY A 44 3.75 -5.02 -23.11
CA GLY A 44 4.38 -6.29 -22.69
C GLY A 44 5.90 -6.33 -22.89
N SER A 45 6.51 -5.29 -23.45
CA SER A 45 7.95 -5.17 -23.63
C SER A 45 8.54 -4.22 -22.59
N TYR A 46 9.83 -4.41 -22.26
CA TYR A 46 10.54 -3.53 -21.34
C TYR A 46 10.49 -2.06 -21.79
N SER A 47 10.09 -1.18 -20.90
CA SER A 47 9.91 0.27 -21.12
C SER A 47 10.84 1.14 -20.25
N GLY A 48 11.93 0.55 -19.72
CA GLY A 48 12.87 1.25 -18.85
C GLY A 48 12.53 1.14 -17.36
N ILE A 49 11.46 0.44 -16.97
CA ILE A 49 11.06 0.27 -15.57
C ILE A 49 10.80 -1.21 -15.31
N GLY A 50 11.62 -1.79 -14.44
CA GLY A 50 11.45 -3.15 -13.93
C GLY A 50 11.32 -3.17 -12.42
N PHE A 51 10.79 -4.27 -11.88
CA PHE A 51 10.60 -4.46 -10.46
C PHE A 51 11.17 -5.81 -10.00
N ALA A 52 11.78 -5.80 -8.81
CA ALA A 52 12.32 -7.00 -8.18
C ALA A 52 11.94 -7.08 -6.70
N ILE A 53 11.63 -8.28 -6.24
CA ILE A 53 11.40 -8.58 -4.82
C ILE A 53 12.75 -8.53 -4.10
N PRO A 54 12.90 -7.77 -3.01
CA PRO A 54 14.16 -7.64 -2.30
C PRO A 54 14.68 -8.97 -1.73
N SER A 55 15.99 -9.15 -1.73
CA SER A 55 16.63 -10.39 -1.23
C SER A 55 16.35 -10.66 0.26
N ASN A 56 16.14 -9.63 1.08
CA ASN A 56 15.76 -9.80 2.50
C ASN A 56 14.36 -10.41 2.66
N ALA A 57 13.39 -10.05 1.81
CA ALA A 57 12.07 -10.69 1.80
C ALA A 57 12.20 -12.17 1.39
N ILE A 58 12.98 -12.44 0.33
CA ILE A 58 13.26 -13.81 -0.12
C ILE A 58 13.90 -14.64 1.00
N ALA A 59 14.91 -14.09 1.69
CA ALA A 59 15.59 -14.77 2.79
C ALA A 59 14.66 -15.08 3.97
N LYS A 60 13.62 -14.25 4.20
CA LYS A 60 12.60 -14.48 5.23
C LYS A 60 11.58 -15.55 4.80
N GLU A 61 11.09 -15.47 3.59
CA GLU A 61 9.92 -16.24 3.14
C GLU A 61 10.28 -17.62 2.58
N VAL A 62 11.35 -17.71 1.78
CA VAL A 62 11.69 -18.96 1.05
C VAL A 62 11.95 -20.14 1.98
N PRO A 63 12.68 -20.03 3.12
CA PRO A 63 12.85 -21.15 4.04
C PRO A 63 11.52 -21.68 4.60
N ILE A 64 10.55 -20.77 4.83
CA ILE A 64 9.23 -21.12 5.32
C ILE A 64 8.41 -21.81 4.23
N LEU A 65 8.46 -21.29 3.00
CA LEU A 65 7.82 -21.89 1.82
C LEU A 65 8.35 -23.31 1.54
N ILE A 66 9.67 -23.50 1.62
CA ILE A 66 10.29 -24.83 1.43
C ILE A 66 9.80 -25.82 2.50
N LYS A 67 9.71 -25.36 3.76
CA LYS A 67 9.32 -26.22 4.88
C LYS A 67 7.83 -26.53 4.93
N ASN A 68 6.99 -25.51 4.71
CA ASN A 68 5.55 -25.54 5.01
C ASN A 68 4.67 -25.51 3.74
N GLY A 69 5.24 -25.23 2.56
CA GLY A 69 4.51 -25.04 1.32
C GLY A 69 3.76 -23.71 1.20
N THR A 70 3.64 -22.97 2.30
CA THR A 70 2.91 -21.68 2.35
C THR A 70 3.67 -20.70 3.27
N TYR A 71 3.56 -19.41 2.97
CA TYR A 71 3.96 -18.32 3.85
C TYR A 71 2.71 -17.53 4.27
N ILE A 72 2.58 -17.27 5.55
CA ILE A 72 1.43 -16.57 6.12
C ILE A 72 1.84 -15.15 6.43
N HIS A 73 1.22 -14.19 5.73
CA HIS A 73 1.49 -12.77 5.92
C HIS A 73 0.80 -12.23 7.18
N PRO A 74 1.53 -11.53 8.06
CA PRO A 74 0.91 -10.84 9.18
C PRO A 74 0.04 -9.69 8.69
N TRP A 75 -1.10 -9.51 9.34
CA TRP A 75 -2.12 -8.58 8.89
C TRP A 75 -2.74 -7.77 10.03
N LEU A 76 -3.04 -6.49 9.77
CA LEU A 76 -3.64 -5.57 10.74
C LEU A 76 -5.13 -5.33 10.48
N GLY A 77 -5.56 -5.33 9.22
CA GLY A 77 -6.97 -5.19 8.83
C GLY A 77 -7.47 -3.77 8.73
N ILE A 78 -6.67 -2.89 8.15
CA ILE A 78 -7.04 -1.50 7.87
C ILE A 78 -6.89 -1.19 6.39
N ALA A 79 -7.67 -0.21 5.92
CA ALA A 79 -7.34 0.58 4.74
C ALA A 79 -7.31 2.05 5.13
N GLY A 80 -6.45 2.81 4.50
CA GLY A 80 -6.26 4.21 4.83
C GLY A 80 -5.37 4.92 3.82
N GLY A 81 -5.25 6.22 3.99
CA GLY A 81 -4.48 7.04 3.10
C GLY A 81 -3.62 8.05 3.85
N LYS A 82 -2.67 8.62 3.14
CA LYS A 82 -1.86 9.72 3.63
C LYS A 82 -2.75 10.91 4.00
N ILE A 83 -2.48 11.55 5.14
CA ILE A 83 -3.18 12.77 5.52
C ILE A 83 -2.90 13.88 4.51
N THR A 84 -3.96 14.48 3.98
CA THR A 84 -3.87 15.64 3.09
C THR A 84 -3.99 16.93 3.90
N PRO A 85 -3.52 18.09 3.35
CA PRO A 85 -3.69 19.38 4.03
C PRO A 85 -5.14 19.72 4.40
N ASN A 86 -6.10 19.31 3.57
CA ASN A 86 -7.53 19.53 3.84
C ASN A 86 -8.02 18.67 5.02
N VAL A 87 -7.64 17.38 5.05
CA VAL A 87 -7.98 16.47 6.15
C VAL A 87 -7.31 16.93 7.45
N ALA A 88 -6.05 17.38 7.40
CA ALA A 88 -5.38 17.94 8.57
C ALA A 88 -6.13 19.18 9.13
N GLN A 89 -6.55 20.07 8.25
CA GLN A 89 -7.32 21.27 8.63
C GLN A 89 -8.68 20.88 9.25
N SER A 90 -9.38 19.90 8.69
CA SER A 90 -10.67 19.42 9.25
C SER A 90 -10.50 18.70 10.60
N ALA A 91 -9.30 18.26 10.93
CA ALA A 91 -8.93 17.63 12.20
C ALA A 91 -8.30 18.61 13.20
N ASP A 92 -8.31 19.92 12.93
CA ASP A 92 -7.61 20.96 13.70
C ASP A 92 -6.11 20.67 13.90
N LEU A 93 -5.46 20.08 12.89
CA LEU A 93 -4.05 19.74 12.90
C LEU A 93 -3.25 20.64 11.94
N PRO A 94 -1.94 20.82 12.19
CA PRO A 94 -1.07 21.54 11.27
C PRO A 94 -1.12 20.98 9.85
N ARG A 95 -1.12 21.83 8.83
CA ARG A 95 -1.19 21.44 7.40
C ARG A 95 -0.11 20.44 6.97
N ASN A 96 1.02 20.43 7.66
CA ASN A 96 2.14 19.53 7.41
C ASN A 96 2.16 18.31 8.32
N TYR A 97 1.07 18.04 9.05
CA TYR A 97 0.93 16.87 9.91
C TYR A 97 1.13 15.59 9.10
N LYS A 98 1.83 14.61 9.69
CA LYS A 98 2.17 13.35 9.03
C LYS A 98 1.45 12.20 9.70
N GLY A 99 1.03 11.23 8.91
CA GLY A 99 0.35 10.04 9.38
C GLY A 99 -0.55 9.43 8.32
N VAL A 100 -1.18 8.34 8.71
CA VAL A 100 -2.18 7.61 7.91
C VAL A 100 -3.54 7.79 8.54
N VAL A 101 -4.47 8.38 7.80
CA VAL A 101 -5.89 8.43 8.20
C VAL A 101 -6.49 7.06 7.99
N VAL A 102 -7.09 6.50 9.02
CA VAL A 102 -7.79 5.21 8.94
C VAL A 102 -9.12 5.41 8.23
N GLY A 103 -9.19 4.98 6.97
CA GLY A 103 -10.37 5.07 6.12
C GLY A 103 -11.39 3.97 6.39
N SER A 104 -10.91 2.74 6.62
CA SER A 104 -11.75 1.60 7.03
C SER A 104 -11.01 0.65 7.95
N VAL A 105 -11.77 -0.03 8.80
CA VAL A 105 -11.31 -1.09 9.70
C VAL A 105 -12.16 -2.32 9.42
N GLN A 106 -11.52 -3.44 9.11
CA GLN A 106 -12.25 -4.68 8.84
C GLN A 106 -12.77 -5.28 10.15
N ALA A 107 -14.05 -5.61 10.19
CA ALA A 107 -14.68 -6.22 11.36
C ALA A 107 -13.98 -7.55 11.76
N GLY A 108 -13.73 -7.73 13.05
CA GLY A 108 -13.01 -8.89 13.59
C GLY A 108 -11.50 -8.89 13.39
N SER A 109 -10.95 -7.87 12.71
CA SER A 109 -9.51 -7.73 12.48
C SER A 109 -8.74 -7.39 13.76
N PRO A 110 -7.39 -7.49 13.76
CA PRO A 110 -6.54 -6.97 14.81
C PRO A 110 -6.78 -5.50 15.14
N ALA A 111 -6.98 -4.67 14.13
CA ALA A 111 -7.27 -3.24 14.28
C ALA A 111 -8.62 -2.99 14.96
N ASP A 112 -9.66 -3.74 14.57
CA ASP A 112 -11.00 -3.67 15.19
C ASP A 112 -10.94 -4.07 16.67
N LYS A 113 -10.29 -5.19 16.98
CA LYS A 113 -10.08 -5.67 18.36
C LYS A 113 -9.24 -4.70 19.22
N ALA A 114 -8.33 -3.96 18.59
CA ALA A 114 -7.54 -2.92 19.25
C ALA A 114 -8.33 -1.63 19.46
N GLY A 115 -9.53 -1.51 18.88
CA GLY A 115 -10.39 -0.34 19.00
C GLY A 115 -9.99 0.82 18.09
N LEU A 116 -9.32 0.55 16.96
CA LEU A 116 -9.09 1.55 15.93
C LEU A 116 -10.42 2.05 15.35
N GLN A 117 -10.51 3.36 15.13
CA GLN A 117 -11.70 4.00 14.58
C GLN A 117 -11.44 4.45 13.14
N ALA A 118 -12.32 4.03 12.24
CA ALA A 118 -12.31 4.47 10.86
C ALA A 118 -12.98 5.84 10.70
N MET A 119 -12.64 6.51 9.62
CA MET A 119 -13.35 7.69 9.15
C MET A 119 -14.81 7.31 8.82
N THR A 120 -15.76 8.10 9.29
CA THR A 120 -17.18 7.93 8.98
C THR A 120 -17.78 9.21 8.41
N GLN A 121 -18.74 9.04 7.51
CA GLN A 121 -19.49 10.14 6.94
C GLN A 121 -20.95 9.97 7.35
N ASP A 122 -21.62 11.05 7.75
CA ASP A 122 -23.04 10.98 8.04
C ASP A 122 -23.85 10.68 6.80
N MET A 123 -25.11 10.25 6.96
CA MET A 123 -26.00 9.89 5.85
C MET A 123 -26.32 11.08 4.93
N SER A 124 -26.09 12.33 5.38
CA SER A 124 -26.27 13.54 4.58
C SER A 124 -25.03 13.91 3.77
N GLY A 125 -23.89 13.27 4.04
CA GLY A 125 -22.60 13.62 3.44
C GLY A 125 -22.01 14.94 3.95
N SER A 126 -22.69 15.61 4.87
CA SER A 126 -22.36 16.95 5.32
C SER A 126 -21.31 16.98 6.43
N ASN A 127 -21.25 15.92 7.26
CA ASN A 127 -20.30 15.82 8.35
C ASN A 127 -19.43 14.58 8.18
N THR A 128 -18.12 14.80 8.05
CA THR A 128 -17.12 13.74 8.04
C THR A 128 -16.48 13.68 9.43
N HIS A 129 -16.66 12.57 10.13
CA HIS A 129 -15.90 12.31 11.33
C HIS A 129 -14.57 11.67 10.91
N ILE A 130 -13.48 12.38 11.17
CA ILE A 130 -12.13 11.90 10.86
C ILE A 130 -11.80 10.79 11.87
N GLY A 131 -11.50 9.60 11.35
CA GLY A 131 -11.06 8.47 12.15
C GLY A 131 -9.70 8.70 12.80
N ASP A 132 -9.13 7.66 13.35
CA ASP A 132 -7.79 7.71 13.90
C ASP A 132 -6.76 8.07 12.84
N ILE A 133 -5.73 8.80 13.24
CA ILE A 133 -4.56 9.07 12.42
C ILE A 133 -3.39 8.33 13.03
N ILE A 134 -2.90 7.27 12.37
CA ILE A 134 -1.74 6.52 12.83
C ILE A 134 -0.48 7.32 12.53
N THR A 135 0.29 7.64 13.56
CA THR A 135 1.51 8.44 13.46
C THR A 135 2.77 7.63 13.69
N ALA A 136 2.68 6.50 14.42
CA ALA A 136 3.82 5.59 14.60
C ALA A 136 3.33 4.15 14.82
N ILE A 137 4.22 3.18 14.54
CA ILE A 137 4.09 1.76 14.88
C ILE A 137 5.35 1.32 15.62
N ASP A 138 5.21 0.79 16.85
CA ASP A 138 6.33 0.44 17.75
C ASP A 138 7.39 1.56 17.83
N GLY A 139 6.96 2.81 17.87
CA GLY A 139 7.84 3.99 17.90
C GLY A 139 8.42 4.41 16.53
N HIS A 140 8.20 3.65 15.46
CA HIS A 140 8.65 4.02 14.12
C HIS A 140 7.65 4.97 13.47
N PRO A 141 8.07 6.18 13.01
CA PRO A 141 7.18 7.17 12.41
C PRO A 141 6.52 6.65 11.13
N ILE A 142 5.20 6.88 11.00
CA ILE A 142 4.39 6.49 9.84
C ILE A 142 3.95 7.74 9.07
N ARG A 143 4.08 7.71 7.76
CA ARG A 143 3.70 8.80 6.85
C ARG A 143 2.72 8.37 5.77
N GLN A 144 2.73 7.09 5.41
CA GLN A 144 1.89 6.48 4.39
C GLN A 144 1.58 5.03 4.76
N ILE A 145 0.55 4.46 4.14
CA ILE A 145 0.10 3.09 4.46
C ILE A 145 1.20 2.04 4.20
N ASP A 146 2.04 2.27 3.20
CA ASP A 146 3.15 1.39 2.87
C ASP A 146 4.18 1.28 4.00
N ASP A 147 4.36 2.34 4.82
CA ASP A 147 5.26 2.30 5.97
C ASP A 147 4.77 1.27 7.01
N ILE A 148 3.44 1.17 7.20
CA ILE A 148 2.82 0.19 8.11
C ILE A 148 3.01 -1.22 7.55
N ILE A 149 2.71 -1.42 6.27
CA ILE A 149 2.84 -2.71 5.59
C ILE A 149 4.29 -3.18 5.63
N ASN A 150 5.22 -2.30 5.24
CA ASN A 150 6.65 -2.58 5.24
C ASN A 150 7.18 -2.94 6.63
N TYR A 151 6.75 -2.21 7.66
CA TYR A 151 7.15 -2.48 9.03
C TYR A 151 6.68 -3.86 9.49
N ILE A 152 5.39 -4.15 9.31
CA ILE A 152 4.78 -5.42 9.71
C ILE A 152 5.44 -6.58 8.96
N GLU A 153 5.55 -6.51 7.64
CA GLU A 153 6.13 -7.57 6.82
C GLU A 153 7.61 -7.82 7.14
N SER A 154 8.37 -6.76 7.45
CA SER A 154 9.81 -6.90 7.71
C SER A 154 10.14 -7.34 9.14
N HIS A 155 9.34 -6.95 10.15
CA HIS A 155 9.73 -7.07 11.55
C HIS A 155 8.80 -7.94 12.39
N LYS A 156 7.65 -8.37 11.86
CA LYS A 156 6.61 -9.06 12.63
C LYS A 156 6.21 -10.37 11.99
N ASN A 157 5.59 -11.21 12.81
CA ASN A 157 4.96 -12.46 12.42
C ASN A 157 3.51 -12.49 12.89
N VAL A 158 2.74 -13.44 12.40
CA VAL A 158 1.39 -13.70 12.92
C VAL A 158 1.47 -14.05 14.40
N GLY A 159 0.62 -13.42 15.22
CA GLY A 159 0.59 -13.54 16.68
C GLY A 159 1.41 -12.48 17.42
N ASP A 160 2.29 -11.75 16.74
CA ASP A 160 3.06 -10.67 17.36
C ASP A 160 2.16 -9.47 17.69
N LYS A 161 2.52 -8.76 18.76
CA LYS A 161 1.90 -7.51 19.14
C LYS A 161 2.59 -6.33 18.47
N VAL A 162 1.80 -5.35 18.08
CA VAL A 162 2.26 -4.04 17.61
C VAL A 162 1.59 -2.94 18.41
N GLN A 163 2.35 -1.92 18.76
CA GLN A 163 1.85 -0.71 19.38
C GLN A 163 1.63 0.35 18.30
N LEU A 164 0.41 0.83 18.19
CA LEU A 164 0.02 1.89 17.26
C LEU A 164 -0.15 3.18 18.05
N THR A 165 0.68 4.18 17.75
CA THR A 165 0.45 5.54 18.27
C THR A 165 -0.50 6.26 17.33
N VAL A 166 -1.66 6.63 17.84
CA VAL A 166 -2.72 7.29 17.07
C VAL A 166 -3.08 8.66 17.63
N ASN A 167 -3.49 9.56 16.74
CA ASN A 167 -4.15 10.80 17.12
C ASN A 167 -5.65 10.61 16.86
N ARG A 168 -6.45 10.68 17.92
CA ARG A 168 -7.92 10.62 17.91
C ARG A 168 -8.48 11.93 18.40
N ALA A 169 -9.05 12.72 17.51
CA ALA A 169 -9.65 14.02 17.84
C ALA A 169 -8.70 14.92 18.67
N GLY A 170 -7.45 15.04 18.25
CA GLY A 170 -6.43 15.85 18.91
C GLY A 170 -5.72 15.19 20.11
N LYS A 171 -6.16 14.00 20.54
CA LYS A 171 -5.52 13.26 21.64
C LYS A 171 -4.62 12.16 21.09
N VAL A 172 -3.37 12.17 21.52
CA VAL A 172 -2.43 11.08 21.21
C VAL A 172 -2.62 9.95 22.22
N MET A 173 -2.75 8.72 21.72
CA MET A 173 -2.88 7.51 22.54
C MET A 173 -2.22 6.33 21.85
N ASP A 174 -1.91 5.30 22.62
CA ASP A 174 -1.37 4.05 22.13
C ASP A 174 -2.41 2.95 22.16
N LEU A 175 -2.53 2.21 21.06
CA LEU A 175 -3.37 1.04 20.94
C LEU A 175 -2.48 -0.17 20.66
N THR A 176 -2.80 -1.31 21.27
CA THR A 176 -2.06 -2.56 21.00
C THR A 176 -2.91 -3.51 20.18
N ALA A 177 -2.42 -3.90 19.01
CA ALA A 177 -3.02 -4.91 18.15
C ALA A 177 -2.19 -6.19 18.15
N THR A 178 -2.86 -7.36 18.14
CA THR A 178 -2.20 -8.66 17.94
C THR A 178 -2.44 -9.09 16.51
N LEU A 179 -1.37 -9.16 15.71
CA LEU A 179 -1.44 -9.47 14.29
C LEU A 179 -2.00 -10.86 14.04
N GLN A 180 -2.83 -10.99 13.01
CA GLN A 180 -3.41 -12.25 12.55
C GLN A 180 -2.92 -12.59 11.15
N ASP A 181 -3.24 -13.79 10.69
CA ASP A 181 -3.05 -14.16 9.30
C ASP A 181 -3.95 -13.30 8.39
N ARG A 182 -3.41 -12.95 7.24
CA ARG A 182 -4.19 -12.24 6.21
C ARG A 182 -5.24 -13.18 5.66
N PRO A 183 -6.55 -12.86 5.77
CA PRO A 183 -7.59 -13.72 5.19
C PRO A 183 -7.42 -13.83 3.67
N ASN A 184 -7.56 -15.05 3.13
CA ASN A 184 -7.61 -15.26 1.70
C ASN A 184 -8.89 -14.66 1.14
N MET A 185 -8.83 -13.40 0.73
CA MET A 185 -9.97 -12.76 0.06
C MET A 185 -9.99 -13.14 -1.41
N SER A 186 -11.13 -13.60 -1.89
CA SER A 186 -11.34 -13.74 -3.33
C SER A 186 -11.38 -12.37 -4.01
N PRO A 187 -11.00 -12.26 -5.30
CA PRO A 187 -11.05 -11.00 -6.04
C PRO A 187 -12.40 -10.29 -5.97
N SER A 188 -13.51 -11.04 -5.86
CA SER A 188 -14.87 -10.51 -5.71
C SER A 188 -15.15 -9.87 -4.34
N GLN A 189 -14.41 -10.21 -3.31
CA GLN A 189 -14.54 -9.62 -1.97
C GLN A 189 -13.74 -8.32 -1.82
N ILE A 190 -12.68 -8.15 -2.61
CA ILE A 190 -11.86 -6.94 -2.64
C ILE A 190 -12.65 -5.76 -3.23
N GLN A 191 -13.51 -6.01 -4.22
CA GLN A 191 -14.34 -4.98 -4.89
C GLN A 191 -15.51 -4.46 -4.03
N GLN A 192 -15.85 -5.10 -2.93
CA GLN A 192 -16.97 -4.71 -2.06
C GLN A 192 -16.53 -3.86 -0.85
N GLN A 193 -15.26 -3.51 -0.70
CA GLN A 193 -14.83 -2.62 0.36
C GLN A 193 -15.13 -1.15 -0.03
N PRO A 194 -15.95 -0.42 0.74
CA PRO A 194 -16.17 1.00 0.50
C PRO A 194 -14.84 1.75 0.76
N GLY A 195 -14.30 2.37 -0.27
CA GLY A 195 -13.08 3.18 -0.20
C GLY A 195 -11.94 2.75 -1.12
N VAL A 196 -12.03 1.59 -1.77
CA VAL A 196 -11.12 1.18 -2.84
C VAL A 196 -11.85 1.29 -4.18
N GLY A 197 -12.20 2.52 -4.56
CA GLY A 197 -12.54 2.81 -5.94
C GLY A 197 -11.23 2.88 -6.75
N PRO A 198 -11.16 2.32 -7.96
CA PRO A 198 -10.06 2.63 -8.84
C PRO A 198 -10.12 4.13 -9.13
N GLU A 199 -9.14 4.90 -8.64
CA GLU A 199 -8.83 6.17 -9.27
C GLU A 199 -8.48 5.83 -10.72
N SER A 200 -9.44 6.07 -11.60
CA SER A 200 -9.18 6.10 -13.04
C SER A 200 -8.06 7.12 -13.24
N PRO A 201 -6.96 6.76 -13.93
CA PRO A 201 -5.97 7.75 -14.30
C PRO A 201 -6.73 8.84 -15.09
N GLN A 202 -6.83 10.04 -14.53
CA GLN A 202 -7.25 11.20 -15.28
C GLN A 202 -6.17 11.40 -16.35
N THR A 203 -6.46 10.94 -17.54
CA THR A 203 -5.69 11.28 -18.74
C THR A 203 -5.69 12.80 -18.82
N PRO A 204 -4.54 13.49 -18.77
CA PRO A 204 -4.51 14.90 -19.07
C PRO A 204 -5.11 15.07 -20.47
N GLY A 205 -6.23 15.79 -20.56
CA GLY A 205 -6.87 16.09 -21.84
C GLY A 205 -5.86 16.78 -22.75
N PHE A 206 -5.44 16.09 -23.79
CA PHE A 206 -4.79 16.77 -24.91
C PHE A 206 -5.79 17.77 -25.50
N PRO A 207 -5.36 19.02 -25.74
CA PRO A 207 -6.22 19.97 -26.45
C PRO A 207 -6.59 19.37 -27.78
N GLN A 208 -7.87 19.24 -28.05
CA GLN A 208 -8.36 18.85 -29.37
C GLN A 208 -7.93 19.93 -30.35
N LEU A 209 -7.12 19.54 -31.35
CA LEU A 209 -6.85 20.37 -32.52
C LEU A 209 -8.17 20.62 -33.26
N PRO A 210 -8.45 21.88 -33.67
CA PRO A 210 -9.69 22.19 -34.40
C PRO A 210 -9.70 21.43 -35.73
N PRO A 211 -10.86 20.92 -36.15
CA PRO A 211 -11.01 20.36 -37.47
C PRO A 211 -11.09 21.52 -38.46
N GLU A 212 -10.09 21.68 -39.29
CA GLU A 212 -10.19 22.25 -40.63
C GLU A 212 -8.80 22.65 -41.15
N LEU A 213 -8.32 21.87 -42.09
CA LEU A 213 -7.72 22.37 -43.32
C LEU A 213 -7.81 21.24 -44.34
N GLY A 214 -8.82 21.36 -45.21
CA GLY A 214 -9.06 20.47 -46.33
C GLY A 214 -7.91 20.51 -47.37
N PRO A 215 -7.92 19.57 -48.32
CA PRO A 215 -6.80 19.34 -49.18
C PRO A 215 -6.65 20.45 -50.24
N LEU A 216 -5.50 21.07 -50.27
CA LEU A 216 -5.03 21.82 -51.45
C LEU A 216 -4.17 20.92 -52.29
N LEU A 217 -4.74 20.47 -53.43
CA LEU A 217 -4.04 20.03 -54.62
C LEU A 217 -3.57 21.28 -55.39
N PRO A 218 -2.66 21.17 -56.32
CA PRO A 218 -2.43 20.11 -57.31
C PRO A 218 -1.17 19.24 -57.09
#